data_19c885c8c88a72d11d51218debf9b49c
#
_entry.id   19c885c8c88a72d11d51218debf9b49c
#
_cell.length_a   1.000
_cell.length_b   1.000
_cell.length_c   1.000
_cell.angle_alpha   90.00
_cell.angle_beta   90.00
_cell.angle_gamma   90.00
#
_symmetry.space_group_name_H-M   'P 1'
#
loop_
_entity.id
_entity.type
_entity.pdbx_description
1 polymer ?
#
loop_
_entity_poly.entity_id
_entity_poly.type
_entity_poly.pdbx_seq_one_letter_code
_entity_poly.pdbx_strand_id
1 'polypeptide(L)'
;MQTAASCYNEIESMKLAIVLSGSQAEINWNALRLANLAMGKGDKVAIFLVGEGVEYEHYNSDQFDIKKQVERFLDAGGEIIACGTCLDLRKQAESAVCPAGRLDDWYRLISESDKVLTF
;
A
#
# COMPACT_ATOMS: atom_id res chain seq x y z
N MET A 1 8.44 -36.12 11.53
CA MET A 1 8.22 -34.77 12.00
C MET A 1 8.10 -33.82 10.82
N GLN A 2 7.16 -32.98 10.92
CA GLN A 2 7.03 -31.91 9.96
C GLN A 2 8.28 -31.03 9.97
N THR A 3 8.74 -30.63 8.80
CA THR A 3 9.88 -29.73 8.74
C THR A 3 9.46 -28.34 9.20
N ALA A 4 10.39 -27.62 9.84
CA ALA A 4 10.13 -26.26 10.25
C ALA A 4 9.78 -25.37 9.04
N ALA A 5 10.42 -25.59 7.91
CA ALA A 5 10.16 -24.83 6.70
C ALA A 5 8.72 -24.99 6.21
N SER A 6 8.19 -26.22 6.24
CA SER A 6 6.81 -26.49 5.85
C SER A 6 5.82 -25.79 6.78
N CYS A 7 6.11 -25.82 8.09
CA CYS A 7 5.31 -25.14 9.08
C CYS A 7 5.27 -23.63 8.83
N TYR A 8 6.43 -23.05 8.57
CA TYR A 8 6.54 -21.61 8.32
C TYR A 8 5.75 -21.20 7.08
N ASN A 9 5.83 -21.98 6.01
CA ASN A 9 5.13 -21.66 4.77
C ASN A 9 3.62 -21.64 4.95
N GLU A 10 3.10 -22.43 5.88
CA GLU A 10 1.67 -22.51 6.11
C GLU A 10 1.13 -21.39 6.98
N ILE A 11 1.95 -20.91 7.93
CA ILE A 11 1.48 -20.01 8.97
C ILE A 11 2.05 -18.60 8.86
N GLU A 12 3.01 -18.38 7.96
CA GLU A 12 3.73 -17.12 7.89
C GLU A 12 3.05 -16.05 7.05
N SER A 13 1.83 -16.32 6.56
CA SER A 13 1.04 -15.28 5.93
C SER A 13 0.72 -14.19 6.95
N MET A 14 1.08 -12.96 6.63
CA MET A 14 0.83 -11.84 7.52
C MET A 14 -0.08 -10.82 6.86
N LYS A 15 -0.66 -9.96 7.71
CA LYS A 15 -1.36 -8.76 7.26
C LYS A 15 -0.43 -7.58 7.43
N LEU A 16 -0.13 -6.92 6.33
CA LEU A 16 0.81 -5.81 6.28
C LEU A 16 0.09 -4.53 5.87
N ALA A 17 0.25 -3.48 6.64
CA ALA A 17 -0.21 -2.15 6.27
C ALA A 17 1.00 -1.30 5.88
N ILE A 18 0.91 -0.63 4.74
CA ILE A 18 1.95 0.30 4.27
C ILE A 18 1.33 1.68 4.18
N VAL A 19 2.02 2.67 4.75
CA VAL A 19 1.57 4.06 4.71
C VAL A 19 2.56 4.85 3.87
N LEU A 20 2.06 5.50 2.82
CA LEU A 20 2.86 6.38 1.97
C LEU A 20 2.48 7.80 2.28
N SER A 21 3.43 8.60 2.75
CA SER A 21 3.19 9.98 3.17
C SER A 21 4.03 11.00 2.40
N GLY A 22 4.96 10.55 1.57
CA GLY A 22 5.91 11.43 0.91
C GLY A 22 5.73 11.52 -0.59
N SER A 23 6.54 12.39 -1.18
CA SER A 23 6.51 12.69 -2.62
C SER A 23 7.74 12.19 -3.38
N GLN A 24 8.66 11.49 -2.72
CA GLN A 24 9.86 10.99 -3.38
C GLN A 24 9.52 9.75 -4.21
N ALA A 25 9.66 9.90 -5.51
CA ALA A 25 9.26 8.86 -6.46
C ALA A 25 9.99 7.53 -6.21
N GLU A 26 11.28 7.59 -5.96
CA GLU A 26 12.06 6.37 -5.72
C GLU A 26 11.60 5.62 -4.48
N ILE A 27 11.30 6.33 -3.41
CA ILE A 27 10.83 5.72 -2.17
C ILE A 27 9.46 5.07 -2.37
N ASN A 28 8.53 5.79 -2.98
CA ASN A 28 7.18 5.29 -3.25
C ASN A 28 7.23 4.07 -4.17
N TRP A 29 8.06 4.13 -5.19
CA TRP A 29 8.26 3.02 -6.12
C TRP A 29 8.77 1.78 -5.39
N ASN A 30 9.76 1.95 -4.51
CA ASN A 30 10.29 0.82 -3.74
C ASN A 30 9.28 0.27 -2.73
N ALA A 31 8.49 1.14 -2.12
CA ALA A 31 7.42 0.70 -1.20
C ALA A 31 6.40 -0.18 -1.94
N LEU A 32 6.01 0.22 -3.14
CA LEU A 32 5.08 -0.57 -3.96
C LEU A 32 5.71 -1.89 -4.42
N ARG A 33 7.00 -1.89 -4.72
CA ARG A 33 7.70 -3.12 -5.07
C ARG A 33 7.71 -4.10 -3.90
N LEU A 34 7.94 -3.58 -2.69
CA LEU A 34 7.87 -4.39 -1.48
C LEU A 34 6.46 -4.95 -1.28
N ALA A 35 5.45 -4.10 -1.47
CA ALA A 35 4.05 -4.52 -1.36
C ALA A 35 3.74 -5.66 -2.35
N ASN A 36 4.20 -5.53 -3.59
CA ASN A 36 3.98 -6.56 -4.61
C ASN A 36 4.72 -7.85 -4.29
N LEU A 37 5.92 -7.75 -3.75
CA LEU A 37 6.65 -8.93 -3.31
C LEU A 37 5.89 -9.66 -2.20
N ALA A 38 5.39 -8.92 -1.22
CA ALA A 38 4.62 -9.49 -0.12
C ALA A 38 3.35 -10.18 -0.62
N MET A 39 2.63 -9.54 -1.56
CA MET A 39 1.47 -10.17 -2.19
C MET A 39 1.83 -11.49 -2.85
N GLY A 40 2.97 -11.51 -3.55
CA GLY A 40 3.47 -12.72 -4.19
C GLY A 40 3.84 -13.84 -3.22
N LYS A 41 4.13 -13.49 -1.98
CA LYS A 41 4.41 -14.46 -0.92
C LYS A 41 3.15 -14.93 -0.19
N GLY A 42 1.99 -14.43 -0.57
CA GLY A 42 0.73 -14.83 0.03
C GLY A 42 0.26 -13.95 1.17
N ASP A 43 0.94 -12.85 1.44
CA ASP A 43 0.52 -11.92 2.48
C ASP A 43 -0.67 -11.08 2.01
N LYS A 44 -1.42 -10.55 2.96
CA LYS A 44 -2.46 -9.56 2.68
C LYS A 44 -1.89 -8.18 2.94
N VAL A 45 -1.94 -7.32 1.94
CA VAL A 45 -1.34 -5.99 2.02
C VAL A 45 -2.39 -4.93 1.73
N ALA A 46 -2.41 -3.91 2.57
CA ALA A 46 -3.24 -2.72 2.36
C ALA A 46 -2.33 -1.49 2.42
N ILE A 47 -2.60 -0.52 1.57
CA ILE A 47 -1.83 0.72 1.50
C ILE A 47 -2.75 1.88 1.82
N PHE A 48 -2.30 2.77 2.70
CA PHE A 48 -2.99 4.03 3.00
C PHE A 48 -2.11 5.19 2.53
N LEU A 49 -2.70 6.08 1.71
CA LEU A 49 -2.02 7.26 1.19
C LEU A 49 -2.43 8.47 2.04
N VAL A 50 -1.46 9.18 2.57
CA VAL A 50 -1.69 10.36 3.41
C VAL A 50 -0.73 11.46 3.01
N GLY A 51 -1.12 12.72 3.22
CA GLY A 51 -0.29 13.84 2.86
C GLY A 51 0.08 13.81 1.37
N GLU A 52 1.34 14.05 1.07
CA GLU A 52 1.83 14.04 -0.31
C GLU A 52 1.71 12.68 -0.99
N GLY A 53 1.53 11.62 -0.22
CA GLY A 53 1.34 10.28 -0.79
C GLY A 53 0.11 10.16 -1.67
N VAL A 54 -0.94 10.99 -1.43
CA VAL A 54 -2.15 10.96 -2.27
C VAL A 54 -1.88 11.49 -3.69
N GLU A 55 -0.75 12.16 -3.90
CA GLU A 55 -0.37 12.73 -5.20
C GLU A 55 0.62 11.85 -5.96
N TYR A 56 0.65 10.55 -5.68
CA TYR A 56 1.67 9.68 -6.27
C TYR A 56 1.74 9.76 -7.79
N GLU A 57 0.63 10.03 -8.47
CA GLU A 57 0.61 10.13 -9.93
C GLU A 57 1.43 11.32 -10.44
N HIS A 58 1.52 12.39 -9.65
CA HIS A 58 2.30 13.58 -10.01
C HIS A 58 3.81 13.31 -9.99
N TYR A 59 4.23 12.30 -9.24
CA TYR A 59 5.65 11.96 -9.08
C TYR A 59 6.05 10.74 -9.89
N ASN A 60 5.15 10.26 -10.73
CA ASN A 60 5.43 9.10 -11.58
C ASN A 60 6.44 9.48 -12.67
N SER A 61 7.35 8.56 -12.97
CA SER A 61 8.32 8.76 -14.05
C SER A 61 8.59 7.41 -14.72
N ASP A 62 9.24 7.46 -15.89
CA ASP A 62 9.63 6.22 -16.58
C ASP A 62 10.63 5.43 -15.75
N GLN A 63 11.50 6.10 -15.04
CA GLN A 63 12.50 5.45 -14.18
C GLN A 63 11.84 4.84 -12.94
N PHE A 64 10.88 5.56 -12.34
CA PHE A 64 10.16 5.12 -11.17
C PHE A 64 8.67 5.12 -11.49
N ASP A 65 8.23 4.08 -12.16
CA ASP A 65 6.85 3.98 -12.63
C ASP A 65 5.95 3.43 -11.52
N ILE A 66 5.54 4.33 -10.65
CA ILE A 66 4.71 4.04 -9.47
C ILE A 66 3.34 3.54 -9.92
N LYS A 67 2.76 4.16 -10.96
CA LYS A 67 1.43 3.80 -11.46
C LYS A 67 1.38 2.34 -11.90
N LYS A 68 2.41 1.87 -12.57
CA LYS A 68 2.50 0.48 -13.00
C LYS A 68 2.57 -0.47 -11.82
N GLN A 69 3.31 -0.09 -10.77
CA GLN A 69 3.38 -0.89 -9.55
C GLN A 69 2.02 -0.93 -8.84
N VAL A 70 1.30 0.19 -8.85
CA VAL A 70 -0.05 0.27 -8.28
C VAL A 70 -1.00 -0.67 -9.04
N GLU A 71 -0.95 -0.66 -10.37
CA GLU A 71 -1.78 -1.55 -11.19
C GLU A 71 -1.54 -3.01 -10.83
N ARG A 72 -0.27 -3.42 -10.72
CA ARG A 72 0.09 -4.78 -10.33
C ARG A 72 -0.45 -5.14 -8.97
N PHE A 73 -0.33 -4.20 -8.04
CA PHE A 73 -0.79 -4.41 -6.67
C PHE A 73 -2.30 -4.64 -6.61
N LEU A 74 -3.06 -3.82 -7.31
CA LEU A 74 -4.52 -3.95 -7.35
C LEU A 74 -4.95 -5.23 -8.09
N ASP A 75 -4.28 -5.57 -9.18
CA ASP A 75 -4.56 -6.80 -9.93
C ASP A 75 -4.32 -8.04 -9.07
N ALA A 76 -3.38 -7.97 -8.15
CA ALA A 76 -3.09 -9.06 -7.21
C ALA A 76 -4.06 -9.11 -6.03
N GLY A 77 -5.00 -8.17 -5.94
CA GLY A 77 -6.00 -8.14 -4.88
C GLY A 77 -5.65 -7.24 -3.71
N GLY A 78 -4.64 -6.39 -3.85
CA GLY A 78 -4.29 -5.43 -2.81
C GLY A 78 -5.31 -4.31 -2.67
N GLU A 79 -5.35 -3.69 -1.51
CA GLU A 79 -6.26 -2.58 -1.21
C GLU A 79 -5.47 -1.28 -1.05
N ILE A 80 -5.93 -0.22 -1.69
CA ILE A 80 -5.37 1.13 -1.51
C ILE A 80 -6.50 2.07 -1.12
N ILE A 81 -6.27 2.87 -0.07
CA ILE A 81 -7.21 3.89 0.39
C ILE A 81 -6.46 5.21 0.47
N ALA A 82 -7.03 6.28 -0.06
CA ALA A 82 -6.45 7.62 0.02
C ALA A 82 -7.15 8.43 1.12
N CYS A 83 -6.38 9.19 1.89
CA CYS A 83 -6.92 10.07 2.92
C CYS A 83 -7.83 11.12 2.30
N GLY A 84 -9.12 11.11 2.64
CA GLY A 84 -10.11 12.03 2.08
C GLY A 84 -9.80 13.49 2.41
N THR A 85 -9.37 13.77 3.65
CA THR A 85 -8.98 15.13 4.05
C THR A 85 -7.80 15.63 3.22
N CYS A 86 -6.82 14.76 2.97
CA CYS A 86 -5.64 15.12 2.18
C CYS A 86 -6.02 15.40 0.72
N LEU A 87 -6.96 14.63 0.18
CA LEU A 87 -7.50 14.88 -1.16
C LEU A 87 -8.21 16.23 -1.21
N ASP A 88 -9.06 16.51 -0.22
CA ASP A 88 -9.80 17.76 -0.16
C ASP A 88 -8.89 18.97 -0.08
N LEU A 89 -7.83 18.90 0.74
CA LEU A 89 -6.85 19.98 0.86
C LEU A 89 -6.17 20.30 -0.47
N ARG A 90 -6.09 19.31 -1.35
CA ARG A 90 -5.45 19.42 -2.68
C ARG A 90 -6.45 19.61 -3.79
N LYS A 91 -7.74 19.65 -3.47
CA LYS A 91 -8.82 19.70 -4.45
C LYS A 91 -8.70 18.57 -5.48
N GLN A 92 -8.25 17.42 -5.00
CA GLN A 92 -8.06 16.23 -5.83
C GLN A 92 -9.23 15.28 -5.60
N ALA A 93 -9.80 14.77 -6.70
CA ALA A 93 -10.91 13.83 -6.61
C ALA A 93 -10.40 12.44 -6.25
N GLU A 94 -11.24 11.67 -5.54
CA GLU A 94 -10.97 10.25 -5.38
C GLU A 94 -11.11 9.53 -6.72
N SER A 95 -10.53 8.34 -6.82
CA SER A 95 -10.65 7.53 -8.01
C SER A 95 -11.13 6.12 -7.64
N ALA A 96 -11.59 5.37 -8.64
CA ALA A 96 -11.96 3.96 -8.45
C ALA A 96 -10.74 3.13 -7.99
N VAL A 97 -9.54 3.55 -8.37
CA VAL A 97 -8.28 2.89 -8.04
C VAL A 97 -7.90 3.14 -6.59
N CYS A 98 -8.09 4.38 -6.12
CA CYS A 98 -7.75 4.80 -4.76
C CYS A 98 -8.96 5.54 -4.17
N PRO A 99 -9.96 4.80 -3.66
CA PRO A 99 -11.11 5.45 -3.05
C PRO A 99 -10.71 6.23 -1.81
N ALA A 100 -11.46 7.29 -1.52
CA ALA A 100 -11.24 8.11 -0.34
C ALA A 100 -11.65 7.35 0.91
N GLY A 101 -10.85 7.49 1.96
CA GLY A 101 -11.11 6.93 3.27
C GLY A 101 -11.02 7.97 4.35
N ARG A 102 -11.39 7.57 5.56
CA ARG A 102 -11.40 8.41 6.76
C ARG A 102 -10.32 7.92 7.72
N LEU A 103 -10.08 8.70 8.77
CA LEU A 103 -9.16 8.27 9.81
C LEU A 103 -9.54 6.90 10.39
N ASP A 104 -10.83 6.61 10.47
CA ASP A 104 -11.30 5.31 10.96
C ASP A 104 -10.81 4.16 10.06
N ASP A 105 -10.75 4.37 8.75
CA ASP A 105 -10.23 3.37 7.83
C ASP A 105 -8.74 3.13 8.05
N TRP A 106 -7.98 4.21 8.26
CA TRP A 106 -6.57 4.11 8.57
C TRP A 106 -6.35 3.38 9.88
N TYR A 107 -7.11 3.76 10.92
CA TYR A 107 -7.02 3.11 12.22
C TYR A 107 -7.35 1.61 12.10
N ARG A 108 -8.37 1.27 11.31
CA ARG A 108 -8.74 -0.13 11.06
C ARG A 108 -7.57 -0.89 10.42
N LEU A 109 -6.93 -0.32 9.42
CA LEU A 109 -5.78 -0.97 8.79
C LEU A 109 -4.66 -1.22 9.79
N ILE A 110 -4.39 -0.24 10.65
CA ILE A 110 -3.35 -0.38 11.67
C ILE A 110 -3.71 -1.50 12.65
N SER A 111 -4.95 -1.48 13.14
CA SER A 111 -5.38 -2.42 14.19
C SER A 111 -5.50 -3.86 13.69
N GLU A 112 -5.79 -4.05 12.40
CA GLU A 112 -5.95 -5.37 11.81
C GLU A 112 -4.65 -5.95 11.25
N SER A 113 -3.60 -5.15 11.19
CA SER A 113 -2.35 -5.59 10.58
C SER A 113 -1.38 -6.15 11.60
N ASP A 114 -0.59 -7.13 11.19
CA ASP A 114 0.48 -7.69 12.01
C ASP A 114 1.67 -6.74 12.05
N LYS A 115 1.93 -6.05 10.95
CA LYS A 115 3.01 -5.07 10.84
C LYS A 115 2.54 -3.85 10.08
N VAL A 116 3.08 -2.70 10.45
CA VAL A 116 2.80 -1.42 9.78
C VAL A 116 4.13 -0.80 9.40
N LEU A 117 4.28 -0.47 8.11
CA LEU A 117 5.46 0.21 7.59
C LEU A 117 5.06 1.57 7.07
N THR A 118 5.86 2.59 7.38
CA THR A 118 5.61 3.95 6.91
C THR A 118 6.78 4.44 6.07
N PHE A 119 6.43 5.15 5.01
CA PHE A 119 7.42 5.69 4.08
C PHE A 119 7.14 7.17 3.79
#